data_3da83188bf16c0c35972a7340e95d556
#
_entry.id   3da83188bf16c0c35972a7340e95d556
#
_cell.length_a   1.000
_cell.length_b   1.000
_cell.length_c   1.000
_cell.angle_alpha   90.00
_cell.angle_beta   90.00
_cell.angle_gamma   90.00
#
_symmetry.space_group_name_H-M   'P 1'
#
loop_
_entity.id
_entity.type
_entity.pdbx_description
1 polymer ?
#
loop_
_entity_poly.entity_id
_entity_poly.type
_entity_poly.pdbx_seq_one_letter_code
_entity_poly.pdbx_strand_id
1 'polypeptide(L)'
;MDKLAVTMAGEITLSRDPGGSMKKWREIFGISQTELAEYLKVSSSTISDYEGGRRKSPGIGVVNRLVESLVEIDNKRGGKIRKQLEKEFTPSEEIFDTHEFSAAIKAKEFSDKIMAKCVANQARLKETVIYGYTIIDSLKVILDVPVHEYMKLYGKTPDRALLFQGVENGRSPMIAVKIGRFSTDMKPSVVVLHGIDKVDPLAIKIAETEKIPLLITNKPMTEIISELKKFEV
;
A
#
# COMPACT_ATOMS: atom_id res chain seq x y z
N MET A 1 3.27 -4.09 1.45
CA MET A 1 3.59 -4.49 2.86
C MET A 1 2.34 -5.08 3.49
N ASP A 2 2.49 -6.14 4.25
CA ASP A 2 1.38 -6.77 4.98
C ASP A 2 0.85 -5.81 6.07
N LYS A 3 -0.40 -5.33 5.91
CA LYS A 3 -1.03 -4.38 6.84
C LYS A 3 -1.11 -4.94 8.26
N LEU A 4 -1.35 -6.25 8.39
CA LEU A 4 -1.38 -6.92 9.68
C LEU A 4 0.00 -6.89 10.34
N ALA A 5 1.06 -7.19 9.58
CA ALA A 5 2.43 -7.11 10.09
C ALA A 5 2.82 -5.71 10.56
N VAL A 6 2.42 -4.67 9.80
CA VAL A 6 2.63 -3.26 10.20
C VAL A 6 1.89 -2.94 11.49
N THR A 7 0.63 -3.38 11.62
CA THR A 7 -0.16 -3.15 12.83
C THR A 7 0.47 -3.82 14.05
N MET A 8 0.86 -5.10 13.92
CA MET A 8 1.55 -5.83 14.99
C MET A 8 2.85 -5.14 15.41
N ALA A 9 3.70 -4.82 14.45
CA ALA A 9 4.98 -4.16 14.73
C ALA A 9 4.77 -2.78 15.36
N GLY A 10 3.81 -2.00 14.86
CA GLY A 10 3.45 -0.69 15.42
C GLY A 10 2.94 -0.77 16.85
N GLU A 11 2.02 -1.69 17.13
CA GLU A 11 1.51 -1.89 18.50
C GLU A 11 2.62 -2.31 19.47
N ILE A 12 3.48 -3.26 19.09
CA ILE A 12 4.59 -3.69 19.94
C ILE A 12 5.55 -2.52 20.22
N THR A 13 5.90 -1.77 19.17
CA THR A 13 6.91 -0.71 19.26
C THR A 13 6.40 0.50 20.05
N LEU A 14 5.11 0.84 19.91
CA LEU A 14 4.51 2.02 20.55
C LEU A 14 3.87 1.70 21.92
N SER A 15 3.83 0.43 22.30
CA SER A 15 3.26 0.00 23.58
C SER A 15 4.10 0.48 24.77
N ARG A 16 3.42 0.83 25.87
CA ARG A 16 4.06 1.01 27.17
C ARG A 16 4.59 -0.29 27.77
N ASP A 17 4.01 -1.42 27.34
CA ASP A 17 4.42 -2.79 27.67
C ASP A 17 4.65 -3.59 26.39
N PRO A 18 5.81 -3.44 25.73
CA PRO A 18 6.13 -4.18 24.51
C PRO A 18 6.09 -5.70 24.70
N GLY A 19 6.51 -6.19 25.87
CA GLY A 19 6.50 -7.61 26.19
C GLY A 19 5.08 -8.18 26.25
N GLY A 20 4.18 -7.50 26.94
CA GLY A 20 2.77 -7.85 26.99
C GLY A 20 2.12 -7.81 25.60
N SER A 21 2.49 -6.85 24.75
CA SER A 21 2.01 -6.78 23.36
C SER A 21 2.54 -7.94 22.51
N MET A 22 3.80 -8.33 22.68
CA MET A 22 4.36 -9.53 22.01
C MET A 22 3.60 -10.79 22.42
N LYS A 23 3.37 -10.98 23.72
CA LYS A 23 2.58 -12.09 24.26
C LYS A 23 1.17 -12.10 23.69
N LYS A 24 0.46 -10.97 23.69
CA LYS A 24 -0.89 -10.82 23.13
C LYS A 24 -0.95 -11.34 21.69
N TRP A 25 -0.06 -10.87 20.83
CA TRP A 25 -0.06 -11.28 19.45
C TRP A 25 0.26 -12.77 19.26
N ARG A 26 1.23 -13.32 20.00
CA ARG A 26 1.50 -14.75 19.97
C ARG A 26 0.26 -15.59 20.38
N GLU A 27 -0.45 -15.16 21.42
CA GLU A 27 -1.67 -15.84 21.89
C GLU A 27 -2.83 -15.73 20.90
N ILE A 28 -2.99 -14.58 20.22
CA ILE A 28 -3.97 -14.41 19.13
C ILE A 28 -3.71 -15.42 18.01
N PHE A 29 -2.46 -15.65 17.65
CA PHE A 29 -2.07 -16.65 16.66
C PHE A 29 -2.11 -18.09 17.19
N GLY A 30 -2.42 -18.31 18.47
CA GLY A 30 -2.48 -19.64 19.08
C GLY A 30 -1.13 -20.36 19.07
N ILE A 31 -0.04 -19.63 19.18
CA ILE A 31 1.32 -20.16 19.13
C ILE A 31 1.87 -20.24 20.55
N SER A 32 2.45 -21.39 20.94
CA SER A 32 3.08 -21.52 22.25
C SER A 32 4.47 -20.84 22.28
N GLN A 33 4.94 -20.50 23.50
CA GLN A 33 6.31 -19.96 23.67
C GLN A 33 7.38 -20.94 23.15
N THR A 34 7.17 -22.24 23.35
CA THR A 34 8.09 -23.27 22.90
C THR A 34 8.15 -23.32 21.36
N GLU A 35 7.00 -23.34 20.70
CA GLU A 35 6.92 -23.37 19.24
C GLU A 35 7.55 -22.12 18.60
N LEU A 36 7.27 -20.94 19.17
CA LEU A 36 7.88 -19.71 18.69
C LEU A 36 9.40 -19.72 18.89
N ALA A 37 9.86 -20.23 20.03
CA ALA A 37 11.27 -20.35 20.34
C ALA A 37 12.01 -21.30 19.38
N GLU A 38 11.42 -22.46 19.08
CA GLU A 38 11.93 -23.41 18.10
C GLU A 38 12.04 -22.78 16.70
N TYR A 39 11.00 -22.07 16.28
CA TYR A 39 10.98 -21.38 15.00
C TYR A 39 12.08 -20.32 14.89
N LEU A 40 12.23 -19.51 15.92
CA LEU A 40 13.23 -18.45 16.01
C LEU A 40 14.65 -18.95 16.32
N LYS A 41 14.81 -20.26 16.62
CA LYS A 41 16.08 -20.89 17.06
C LYS A 41 16.66 -20.20 18.30
N VAL A 42 15.80 -19.95 19.28
CA VAL A 42 16.18 -19.41 20.59
C VAL A 42 15.61 -20.30 21.70
N SER A 43 15.95 -20.05 22.98
CA SER A 43 15.33 -20.76 24.09
C SER A 43 13.94 -20.23 24.42
N SER A 44 13.04 -21.07 24.92
CA SER A 44 11.72 -20.62 25.41
C SER A 44 11.82 -19.61 26.55
N SER A 45 12.89 -19.68 27.37
CA SER A 45 13.19 -18.68 28.40
C SER A 45 13.48 -17.30 27.78
N THR A 46 14.09 -17.23 26.59
CA THR A 46 14.31 -15.97 25.88
C THR A 46 12.96 -15.32 25.50
N ILE A 47 11.99 -16.09 25.00
CA ILE A 47 10.65 -15.59 24.70
C ILE A 47 9.98 -15.13 25.98
N SER A 48 10.00 -15.96 27.03
CA SER A 48 9.45 -15.62 28.34
C SER A 48 10.07 -14.34 28.94
N ASP A 49 11.36 -14.07 28.70
CA ASP A 49 12.04 -12.87 29.17
C ASP A 49 11.55 -11.61 28.47
N TYR A 50 11.28 -11.68 27.16
CA TYR A 50 10.66 -10.57 26.44
C TYR A 50 9.23 -10.34 26.91
N GLU A 51 8.39 -11.39 26.89
CA GLU A 51 6.99 -11.31 27.24
C GLU A 51 6.74 -10.92 28.71
N GLY A 52 7.62 -11.32 29.60
CA GLY A 52 7.57 -10.96 31.03
C GLY A 52 8.20 -9.63 31.38
N GLY A 53 8.65 -8.85 30.39
CA GLY A 53 9.23 -7.51 30.62
C GLY A 53 10.62 -7.50 31.28
N ARG A 54 11.26 -8.67 31.46
CA ARG A 54 12.66 -8.71 31.95
C ARG A 54 13.62 -8.08 30.94
N ARG A 55 13.28 -8.14 29.66
CA ARG A 55 13.93 -7.40 28.58
C ARG A 55 13.02 -6.27 28.14
N LYS A 56 13.23 -5.08 28.70
CA LYS A 56 12.29 -3.93 28.61
C LYS A 56 12.12 -3.32 27.23
N SER A 57 13.08 -3.49 26.32
CA SER A 57 13.04 -2.83 25.00
C SER A 57 13.52 -3.79 23.92
N PRO A 58 12.61 -4.50 23.25
CA PRO A 58 12.99 -5.31 22.10
C PRO A 58 13.47 -4.39 20.97
N GLY A 59 14.68 -4.66 20.46
CA GLY A 59 15.17 -3.94 19.27
C GLY A 59 14.32 -4.26 18.04
N ILE A 60 14.36 -3.38 17.02
CA ILE A 60 13.60 -3.49 15.77
C ILE A 60 13.74 -4.88 15.13
N GLY A 61 14.97 -5.43 15.11
CA GLY A 61 15.22 -6.76 14.56
C GLY A 61 14.51 -7.90 15.32
N VAL A 62 14.28 -7.73 16.63
CA VAL A 62 13.51 -8.71 17.43
C VAL A 62 12.04 -8.61 17.09
N VAL A 63 11.50 -7.40 16.98
CA VAL A 63 10.09 -7.16 16.62
C VAL A 63 9.79 -7.72 15.22
N ASN A 64 10.63 -7.40 14.24
CA ASN A 64 10.46 -7.89 12.87
C ASN A 64 10.46 -9.42 12.81
N ARG A 65 11.47 -10.07 13.40
CA ARG A 65 11.55 -11.53 13.43
C ARG A 65 10.37 -12.18 14.14
N LEU A 66 9.86 -11.59 15.22
CA LEU A 66 8.66 -12.08 15.89
C LEU A 66 7.45 -12.01 14.95
N VAL A 67 7.18 -10.84 14.37
CA VAL A 67 6.03 -10.62 13.50
C VAL A 67 6.06 -11.54 12.28
N GLU A 68 7.20 -11.62 11.59
CA GLU A 68 7.40 -12.55 10.47
C GLU A 68 7.14 -14.00 10.88
N SER A 69 7.66 -14.42 12.04
CA SER A 69 7.49 -15.78 12.53
C SER A 69 6.03 -16.13 12.82
N LEU A 70 5.25 -15.21 13.43
CA LEU A 70 3.84 -15.44 13.70
C LEU A 70 3.05 -15.64 12.41
N VAL A 71 3.29 -14.79 11.41
CA VAL A 71 2.64 -14.87 10.09
C VAL A 71 3.03 -16.15 9.36
N GLU A 72 4.31 -16.52 9.37
CA GLU A 72 4.79 -17.72 8.66
C GLU A 72 4.32 -19.01 9.31
N ILE A 73 4.27 -19.09 10.64
CA ILE A 73 3.73 -20.25 11.36
C ILE A 73 2.25 -20.42 11.04
N ASP A 74 1.45 -19.33 11.06
CA ASP A 74 0.03 -19.39 10.69
C ASP A 74 -0.15 -19.80 9.23
N ASN A 75 0.65 -19.27 8.30
CA ASN A 75 0.62 -19.68 6.90
C ASN A 75 0.86 -21.19 6.72
N LYS A 76 1.81 -21.77 7.44
CA LYS A 76 2.06 -23.22 7.45
C LYS A 76 0.88 -24.01 8.00
N ARG A 77 0.07 -23.43 8.88
CA ARG A 77 -1.17 -24.00 9.45
C ARG A 77 -2.43 -23.73 8.59
N GLY A 78 -2.25 -23.14 7.40
CA GLY A 78 -3.33 -22.82 6.46
C GLY A 78 -3.84 -21.38 6.51
N GLY A 79 -3.19 -20.51 7.27
CA GLY A 79 -3.41 -19.05 7.26
C GLY A 79 -4.79 -18.62 7.80
N LYS A 80 -5.36 -19.37 8.72
CA LYS A 80 -6.74 -19.10 9.21
C LYS A 80 -6.84 -17.82 10.04
N ILE A 81 -5.90 -17.61 10.93
CA ILE A 81 -5.91 -16.44 11.83
C ILE A 81 -5.61 -15.19 11.02
N ARG A 82 -4.61 -15.24 10.14
CA ARG A 82 -4.31 -14.15 9.24
C ARG A 82 -5.53 -13.74 8.41
N LYS A 83 -6.19 -14.69 7.74
CA LYS A 83 -7.40 -14.43 6.92
C LYS A 83 -8.56 -13.85 7.72
N GLN A 84 -8.71 -14.26 8.99
CA GLN A 84 -9.75 -13.72 9.86
C GLN A 84 -9.45 -12.26 10.23
N LEU A 85 -8.23 -11.97 10.65
CA LEU A 85 -7.81 -10.62 11.02
C LEU A 85 -7.80 -9.67 9.81
N GLU A 86 -7.34 -10.14 8.65
CA GLU A 86 -7.36 -9.35 7.41
C GLU A 86 -8.79 -8.92 7.04
N LYS A 87 -9.81 -9.76 7.23
CA LYS A 87 -11.21 -9.39 6.98
C LYS A 87 -11.71 -8.23 7.85
N GLU A 88 -11.18 -8.07 9.04
CA GLU A 88 -11.51 -6.93 9.92
C GLU A 88 -10.84 -5.62 9.44
N PHE A 89 -9.72 -5.73 8.72
CA PHE A 89 -8.93 -4.58 8.25
C PHE A 89 -9.21 -4.19 6.79
N THR A 90 -10.00 -4.99 6.03
CA THR A 90 -10.14 -4.79 4.59
C THR A 90 -11.56 -5.00 4.04
N PRO A 91 -12.36 -3.95 3.89
CA PRO A 91 -13.65 -4.05 3.20
C PRO A 91 -13.65 -3.87 1.68
N SER A 92 -12.55 -3.53 1.00
CA SER A 92 -12.61 -3.17 -0.44
C SER A 92 -11.37 -3.45 -1.29
N GLU A 93 -10.51 -4.40 -0.92
CA GLU A 93 -9.25 -4.68 -1.65
C GLU A 93 -9.40 -5.33 -3.03
N GLU A 94 -10.61 -5.71 -3.47
CA GLU A 94 -10.80 -6.29 -4.82
C GLU A 94 -10.93 -5.26 -5.94
N ILE A 95 -11.11 -3.98 -5.60
CA ILE A 95 -11.42 -2.93 -6.59
C ILE A 95 -10.23 -2.02 -6.85
N PHE A 96 -9.42 -1.77 -5.84
CA PHE A 96 -8.18 -0.99 -5.93
C PHE A 96 -7.12 -1.51 -4.95
N ASP A 97 -5.86 -1.40 -5.33
CA ASP A 97 -4.72 -1.86 -4.54
C ASP A 97 -3.77 -0.69 -4.24
N THR A 98 -3.55 -0.40 -2.95
CA THR A 98 -2.75 0.73 -2.48
C THR A 98 -1.37 0.28 -2.01
N HIS A 99 -0.33 0.90 -2.56
CA HIS A 99 1.07 0.63 -2.27
C HIS A 99 1.77 1.86 -1.74
N GLU A 100 2.58 1.69 -0.70
CA GLU A 100 3.35 2.76 -0.08
C GLU A 100 4.84 2.57 -0.34
N PHE A 101 5.54 3.62 -0.70
CA PHE A 101 6.99 3.60 -0.83
C PHE A 101 7.67 3.77 0.52
N SER A 102 8.84 3.17 0.69
CA SER A 102 9.69 3.34 1.89
C SER A 102 10.25 4.76 2.01
N ALA A 103 10.43 5.43 0.88
CA ALA A 103 10.85 6.82 0.78
C ALA A 103 10.16 7.51 -0.39
N ALA A 104 10.10 8.84 -0.37
CA ALA A 104 9.57 9.61 -1.48
C ALA A 104 10.43 9.45 -2.73
N ILE A 105 9.80 9.31 -3.90
CA ILE A 105 10.47 9.31 -5.20
C ILE A 105 9.96 10.45 -6.09
N LYS A 106 10.76 10.88 -7.04
CA LYS A 106 10.33 11.88 -8.02
C LYS A 106 9.39 11.25 -9.05
N ALA A 107 8.34 11.97 -9.44
CA ALA A 107 7.41 11.51 -10.47
C ALA A 107 8.11 11.23 -11.80
N LYS A 108 9.24 11.89 -12.08
CA LYS A 108 10.07 11.60 -13.26
C LYS A 108 10.69 10.21 -13.17
N GLU A 109 11.29 9.84 -12.04
CA GLU A 109 11.85 8.51 -11.79
C GLU A 109 10.78 7.43 -11.89
N PHE A 110 9.63 7.65 -11.23
CA PHE A 110 8.47 6.78 -11.34
C PHE A 110 8.05 6.57 -12.80
N SER A 111 7.90 7.65 -13.57
CA SER A 111 7.54 7.61 -15.00
C SER A 111 8.52 6.76 -15.81
N ASP A 112 9.83 6.91 -15.56
CA ASP A 112 10.87 6.15 -16.27
C ASP A 112 10.81 4.65 -15.94
N LYS A 113 10.59 4.29 -14.68
CA LYS A 113 10.46 2.88 -14.23
C LYS A 113 9.29 2.14 -14.88
N ILE A 114 8.18 2.82 -15.05
CA ILE A 114 7.00 2.24 -15.70
C ILE A 114 6.98 2.47 -17.21
N MET A 115 8.06 3.02 -17.80
CA MET A 115 8.20 3.35 -19.23
C MET A 115 7.02 4.19 -19.74
N ALA A 116 6.56 5.16 -18.96
CA ALA A 116 5.41 5.97 -19.29
C ALA A 116 5.77 7.20 -20.10
N LYS A 117 4.90 7.54 -21.06
CA LYS A 117 4.94 8.79 -21.80
C LYS A 117 4.05 9.83 -21.12
N CYS A 118 4.59 11.02 -20.88
CA CYS A 118 3.83 12.14 -20.37
C CYS A 118 3.07 12.85 -21.48
N VAL A 119 1.75 13.04 -21.31
CA VAL A 119 0.86 13.68 -22.28
C VAL A 119 0.35 15.04 -21.82
N ALA A 120 0.48 15.35 -20.52
CA ALA A 120 0.16 16.68 -19.97
C ALA A 120 1.05 17.01 -18.77
N ASN A 121 1.41 18.28 -18.60
CA ASN A 121 2.19 18.84 -17.48
C ASN A 121 3.60 18.21 -17.29
N GLN A 122 4.30 17.91 -18.36
CA GLN A 122 5.62 17.27 -18.34
C GLN A 122 6.66 18.02 -17.48
N ALA A 123 6.64 19.33 -17.48
CA ALA A 123 7.58 20.13 -16.70
C ALA A 123 7.48 19.84 -15.19
N ARG A 124 6.28 19.48 -14.69
CA ARG A 124 6.03 19.21 -13.28
C ARG A 124 6.62 17.89 -12.79
N LEU A 125 6.93 16.93 -13.68
CA LEU A 125 7.47 15.62 -13.28
C LEU A 125 8.75 15.71 -12.45
N LYS A 126 9.59 16.69 -12.72
CA LYS A 126 10.87 16.88 -12.02
C LYS A 126 10.68 17.38 -10.57
N GLU A 127 9.63 18.15 -10.34
CA GLU A 127 9.36 18.78 -9.04
C GLU A 127 8.40 17.95 -8.19
N THR A 128 7.47 17.23 -8.84
CA THR A 128 6.46 16.42 -8.18
C THR A 128 7.10 15.22 -7.46
N VAL A 129 6.68 15.02 -6.23
CA VAL A 129 7.10 13.92 -5.36
C VAL A 129 5.90 13.02 -5.11
N ILE A 130 6.13 11.71 -5.02
CA ILE A 130 5.11 10.71 -4.68
C ILE A 130 5.62 9.76 -3.60
N TYR A 131 4.73 9.36 -2.70
CA TYR A 131 5.01 8.46 -1.58
C TYR A 131 4.42 7.07 -1.76
N GLY A 132 3.73 6.85 -2.88
CA GLY A 132 3.13 5.56 -3.20
C GLY A 132 2.30 5.63 -4.48
N TYR A 133 1.64 4.53 -4.78
CA TYR A 133 0.74 4.44 -5.92
C TYR A 133 -0.50 3.62 -5.56
N THR A 134 -1.57 3.78 -6.33
CA THR A 134 -2.78 2.97 -6.22
C THR A 134 -3.14 2.45 -7.60
N ILE A 135 -3.27 1.14 -7.73
CA ILE A 135 -3.80 0.49 -8.95
C ILE A 135 -5.32 0.47 -8.83
N ILE A 136 -6.00 0.91 -9.86
CA ILE A 136 -7.45 1.13 -9.87
C ILE A 136 -8.06 0.47 -11.10
N ASP A 137 -9.01 -0.43 -10.91
CA ASP A 137 -9.90 -0.86 -11.99
C ASP A 137 -10.91 0.25 -12.26
N SER A 138 -10.77 0.91 -13.41
CA SER A 138 -11.54 2.10 -13.75
C SER A 138 -13.06 1.87 -13.76
N LEU A 139 -13.51 0.71 -14.23
CA LEU A 139 -14.94 0.38 -14.30
C LEU A 139 -15.49 0.00 -12.93
N LYS A 140 -14.79 -0.86 -12.22
CA LYS A 140 -15.22 -1.32 -10.89
C LYS A 140 -15.31 -0.18 -9.88
N VAL A 141 -14.34 0.73 -9.89
CA VAL A 141 -14.40 1.89 -8.98
C VAL A 141 -15.64 2.74 -9.21
N ILE A 142 -16.03 2.97 -10.47
CA ILE A 142 -17.20 3.79 -10.78
C ILE A 142 -18.51 3.06 -10.40
N LEU A 143 -18.56 1.74 -10.58
CA LEU A 143 -19.78 0.95 -10.37
C LEU A 143 -19.98 0.54 -8.91
N ASP A 144 -18.90 0.19 -8.23
CA ASP A 144 -18.97 -0.57 -6.98
C ASP A 144 -18.48 0.20 -5.75
N VAL A 145 -17.73 1.32 -5.94
CA VAL A 145 -17.20 2.10 -4.81
C VAL A 145 -18.09 3.31 -4.51
N PRO A 146 -18.70 3.38 -3.32
CA PRO A 146 -19.44 4.57 -2.91
C PRO A 146 -18.54 5.81 -2.86
N VAL A 147 -19.08 6.98 -3.23
CA VAL A 147 -18.31 8.24 -3.31
C VAL A 147 -17.56 8.58 -2.02
N HIS A 148 -18.16 8.30 -0.85
CA HIS A 148 -17.53 8.55 0.45
C HIS A 148 -16.32 7.67 0.72
N GLU A 149 -16.14 6.55 -0.01
CA GLU A 149 -14.97 5.67 0.08
C GLU A 149 -13.84 6.06 -0.87
N TYR A 150 -14.05 7.00 -1.78
CA TYR A 150 -13.00 7.46 -2.72
C TYR A 150 -11.75 8.01 -2.01
N MET A 151 -11.88 8.45 -0.77
CA MET A 151 -10.72 8.84 0.04
C MET A 151 -9.74 7.68 0.24
N LYS A 152 -10.22 6.44 0.26
CA LYS A 152 -9.37 5.24 0.42
C LYS A 152 -8.42 5.03 -0.76
N LEU A 153 -8.76 5.54 -1.96
CA LEU A 153 -7.87 5.50 -3.13
C LEU A 153 -6.55 6.25 -2.90
N TYR A 154 -6.54 7.18 -1.96
CA TYR A 154 -5.37 7.97 -1.63
C TYR A 154 -4.48 7.34 -0.55
N GLY A 155 -4.86 6.17 0.00
CA GLY A 155 -4.06 5.52 1.04
C GLY A 155 -3.72 6.46 2.19
N LYS A 156 -2.44 6.58 2.52
CA LYS A 156 -1.96 7.43 3.62
C LYS A 156 -1.80 8.89 3.24
N THR A 157 -1.66 9.22 1.96
CA THR A 157 -1.45 10.58 1.47
C THR A 157 -1.92 10.74 0.03
N PRO A 158 -2.48 11.91 -0.35
CA PRO A 158 -2.80 12.24 -1.74
C PRO A 158 -1.55 12.40 -2.64
N ASP A 159 -0.37 12.60 -2.06
CA ASP A 159 0.89 12.70 -2.80
C ASP A 159 1.32 11.33 -3.34
N ARG A 160 0.50 10.79 -4.26
CA ARG A 160 0.69 9.49 -4.90
C ARG A 160 0.30 9.48 -6.36
N ALA A 161 0.66 8.42 -7.05
CA ALA A 161 0.21 8.13 -8.40
C ALA A 161 -1.07 7.29 -8.37
N LEU A 162 -2.12 7.71 -9.10
CA LEU A 162 -3.28 6.88 -9.38
C LEU A 162 -3.10 6.23 -10.76
N LEU A 163 -3.02 4.91 -10.79
CA LEU A 163 -2.80 4.10 -11.99
C LEU A 163 -4.11 3.39 -12.37
N PHE A 164 -4.77 3.88 -13.40
CA PHE A 164 -6.02 3.34 -13.90
C PHE A 164 -5.80 2.29 -14.98
N GLN A 165 -6.33 1.09 -14.77
CA GLN A 165 -6.41 0.03 -15.77
C GLN A 165 -7.85 -0.15 -16.26
N GLY A 166 -8.04 -0.87 -17.41
CA GLY A 166 -9.35 -1.04 -18.00
C GLY A 166 -9.92 0.25 -18.59
N VAL A 167 -9.05 1.08 -19.15
CA VAL A 167 -9.38 2.43 -19.66
C VAL A 167 -9.52 2.38 -21.18
N GLU A 168 -10.54 3.03 -21.74
CA GLU A 168 -10.68 3.18 -23.18
C GLU A 168 -9.88 4.36 -23.76
N ASN A 169 -10.05 5.55 -23.16
CA ASN A 169 -9.44 6.80 -23.65
C ASN A 169 -9.07 7.78 -22.52
N GLY A 170 -9.24 7.40 -21.24
CA GLY A 170 -8.90 8.19 -20.08
C GLY A 170 -9.88 9.30 -19.68
N ARG A 171 -11.00 9.45 -20.40
CA ARG A 171 -12.00 10.48 -20.10
C ARG A 171 -12.65 10.25 -18.74
N SER A 172 -13.19 9.05 -18.49
CA SER A 172 -13.89 8.73 -17.23
C SER A 172 -12.98 8.81 -16.01
N PRO A 173 -11.76 8.25 -16.00
CA PRO A 173 -10.83 8.42 -14.90
C PRO A 173 -10.54 9.89 -14.56
N MET A 174 -10.31 10.73 -15.57
CA MET A 174 -10.00 12.14 -15.33
C MET A 174 -11.20 12.95 -14.84
N ILE A 175 -12.41 12.62 -15.28
CA ILE A 175 -13.64 13.19 -14.74
C ILE A 175 -13.79 12.77 -13.26
N ALA A 176 -13.59 11.49 -12.94
CA ALA A 176 -13.66 10.99 -11.56
C ALA A 176 -12.65 11.69 -10.64
N VAL A 177 -11.40 11.86 -11.09
CA VAL A 177 -10.37 12.61 -10.36
C VAL A 177 -10.82 14.06 -10.11
N LYS A 178 -11.41 14.72 -11.10
CA LYS A 178 -11.90 16.08 -10.97
C LYS A 178 -13.07 16.19 -9.97
N ILE A 179 -14.03 15.27 -10.06
CA ILE A 179 -15.19 15.23 -9.14
C ILE A 179 -14.71 14.88 -7.72
N GLY A 180 -13.83 13.89 -7.59
CA GLY A 180 -13.24 13.49 -6.30
C GLY A 180 -12.57 14.66 -5.58
N ARG A 181 -11.88 15.54 -6.30
CA ARG A 181 -11.28 16.75 -5.73
C ARG A 181 -12.33 17.69 -5.10
N PHE A 182 -13.49 17.89 -5.76
CA PHE A 182 -14.55 18.73 -5.20
C PHE A 182 -15.16 18.16 -3.93
N SER A 183 -15.20 16.83 -3.82
CA SER A 183 -15.82 16.13 -2.69
C SER A 183 -14.87 15.96 -1.50
N THR A 184 -13.55 15.87 -1.75
CA THR A 184 -12.56 15.47 -0.72
C THR A 184 -11.44 16.48 -0.52
N ASP A 185 -11.34 17.51 -1.37
CA ASP A 185 -10.21 18.44 -1.48
C ASP A 185 -8.85 17.74 -1.76
N MET A 186 -8.88 16.44 -2.07
CA MET A 186 -7.71 15.65 -2.39
C MET A 186 -7.41 15.66 -3.88
N LYS A 187 -6.13 15.71 -4.21
CA LYS A 187 -5.65 15.70 -5.59
C LYS A 187 -4.44 14.77 -5.70
N PRO A 188 -4.46 13.79 -6.64
CA PRO A 188 -3.30 12.95 -6.85
C PRO A 188 -2.14 13.75 -7.43
N SER A 189 -0.92 13.37 -7.06
CA SER A 189 0.28 13.99 -7.61
C SER A 189 0.53 13.61 -9.07
N VAL A 190 0.10 12.41 -9.48
CA VAL A 190 0.26 11.87 -10.84
C VAL A 190 -0.94 11.01 -11.19
N VAL A 191 -1.39 11.05 -12.44
CA VAL A 191 -2.35 10.08 -13.00
C VAL A 191 -1.69 9.29 -14.13
N VAL A 192 -1.86 7.98 -14.12
CA VAL A 192 -1.39 7.06 -15.15
C VAL A 192 -2.58 6.34 -15.75
N LEU A 193 -2.67 6.34 -17.08
CA LEU A 193 -3.66 5.57 -17.84
C LEU A 193 -2.94 4.40 -18.50
N HIS A 194 -3.32 3.19 -18.12
CA HIS A 194 -2.69 1.97 -18.61
C HIS A 194 -3.44 1.35 -19.77
N GLY A 195 -2.70 0.89 -20.79
CA GLY A 195 -3.24 0.12 -21.90
C GLY A 195 -3.86 0.95 -23.02
N ILE A 196 -3.48 2.25 -23.12
CA ILE A 196 -3.99 3.13 -24.19
C ILE A 196 -2.88 3.91 -24.88
N ASP A 197 -3.05 4.16 -26.19
CA ASP A 197 -2.12 4.95 -27.01
C ASP A 197 -2.60 6.39 -27.25
N LYS A 198 -3.90 6.61 -27.17
CA LYS A 198 -4.53 7.92 -27.40
C LYS A 198 -5.38 8.33 -26.20
N VAL A 199 -5.21 9.58 -25.80
CA VAL A 199 -5.96 10.18 -24.68
C VAL A 199 -6.99 11.15 -25.21
N ASP A 200 -8.19 11.08 -24.65
CA ASP A 200 -9.28 12.03 -24.96
C ASP A 200 -8.85 13.48 -24.68
N PRO A 201 -9.12 14.43 -25.61
CA PRO A 201 -8.76 15.84 -25.41
C PRO A 201 -9.31 16.46 -24.13
N LEU A 202 -10.49 16.04 -23.67
CA LEU A 202 -11.07 16.52 -22.42
C LEU A 202 -10.24 16.03 -21.21
N ALA A 203 -9.76 14.77 -21.26
CA ALA A 203 -8.89 14.23 -20.21
C ALA A 203 -7.59 15.05 -20.09
N ILE A 204 -6.96 15.37 -21.23
CA ILE A 204 -5.78 16.24 -21.28
C ILE A 204 -6.09 17.61 -20.69
N LYS A 205 -7.19 18.24 -21.12
CA LYS A 205 -7.60 19.57 -20.64
C LYS A 205 -7.89 19.58 -19.14
N ILE A 206 -8.49 18.52 -18.60
CA ILE A 206 -8.69 18.37 -17.15
C ILE A 206 -7.33 18.28 -16.46
N ALA A 207 -6.42 17.44 -16.93
CA ALA A 207 -5.09 17.29 -16.36
C ALA A 207 -4.31 18.63 -16.34
N GLU A 208 -4.37 19.40 -17.44
CA GLU A 208 -3.75 20.72 -17.54
C GLU A 208 -4.34 21.72 -16.53
N THR A 209 -5.67 21.80 -16.48
CA THR A 209 -6.41 22.70 -15.57
C THR A 209 -6.10 22.37 -14.10
N GLU A 210 -6.08 21.08 -13.76
CA GLU A 210 -5.79 20.60 -12.41
C GLU A 210 -4.29 20.57 -12.10
N LYS A 211 -3.43 20.86 -13.11
CA LYS A 211 -1.97 20.83 -12.99
C LYS A 211 -1.45 19.47 -12.51
N ILE A 212 -2.04 18.39 -13.01
CA ILE A 212 -1.66 17.01 -12.70
C ILE A 212 -0.85 16.44 -13.87
N PRO A 213 0.37 15.93 -13.69
CA PRO A 213 1.06 15.14 -14.69
C PRO A 213 0.21 13.95 -15.11
N LEU A 214 -0.11 13.84 -16.41
CA LEU A 214 -0.85 12.75 -16.99
C LEU A 214 0.07 11.88 -17.82
N LEU A 215 0.15 10.61 -17.47
CA LEU A 215 1.03 9.62 -18.08
C LEU A 215 0.20 8.54 -18.78
N ILE A 216 0.77 7.95 -19.82
CA ILE A 216 0.25 6.73 -20.45
C ILE A 216 1.35 5.68 -20.52
N THR A 217 0.99 4.40 -20.34
CA THR A 217 1.92 3.28 -20.47
C THR A 217 1.23 2.03 -20.95
N ASN A 218 1.93 1.24 -21.78
CA ASN A 218 1.52 -0.09 -22.24
C ASN A 218 2.41 -1.19 -21.64
N LYS A 219 3.30 -0.84 -20.70
CA LYS A 219 4.12 -1.83 -20.01
C LYS A 219 3.21 -2.81 -19.26
N PRO A 220 3.43 -4.14 -19.35
CA PRO A 220 2.60 -5.11 -18.63
C PRO A 220 2.48 -4.79 -17.14
N MET A 221 1.26 -4.89 -16.58
CA MET A 221 1.01 -4.54 -15.17
C MET A 221 1.87 -5.33 -14.20
N THR A 222 2.11 -6.61 -14.49
CA THR A 222 2.99 -7.47 -13.67
C THR A 222 4.42 -6.95 -13.60
N GLU A 223 4.93 -6.39 -14.70
CA GLU A 223 6.26 -5.78 -14.74
C GLU A 223 6.29 -4.43 -14.02
N ILE A 224 5.23 -3.62 -14.17
CA ILE A 224 5.09 -2.36 -13.42
C ILE A 224 5.14 -2.64 -11.93
N ILE A 225 4.34 -3.58 -11.44
CA ILE A 225 4.29 -3.97 -10.03
C ILE A 225 5.66 -4.48 -9.56
N SER A 226 6.32 -5.34 -10.36
CA SER A 226 7.65 -5.87 -10.03
C SER A 226 8.72 -4.77 -9.90
N GLU A 227 8.68 -3.77 -10.79
CA GLU A 227 9.61 -2.64 -10.72
C GLU A 227 9.34 -1.72 -9.52
N LEU A 228 8.07 -1.44 -9.24
CA LEU A 228 7.68 -0.52 -8.17
C LEU A 228 7.83 -1.14 -6.78
N LYS A 229 7.69 -2.47 -6.65
CA LYS A 229 7.98 -3.20 -5.39
C LYS A 229 9.38 -2.95 -4.84
N LYS A 230 10.35 -2.60 -5.68
CA LYS A 230 11.71 -2.28 -5.24
C LYS A 230 11.79 -1.02 -4.37
N PHE A 231 10.75 -0.18 -4.41
CA PHE A 231 10.64 1.05 -3.61
C PHE A 231 9.71 0.89 -2.41
N GLU A 232 8.97 -0.21 -2.33
CA GLU A 232 8.04 -0.48 -1.23
C GLU A 232 8.78 -0.85 0.06
N VAL A 233 8.07 -0.74 1.16
CA VAL A 233 8.56 -1.08 2.50
C VAL A 233 8.58 -2.59 2.71
#